data_0c443622a4a8f2f7e3ef0822687fe7ed
#
_entry.id   0c443622a4a8f2f7e3ef0822687fe7ed
#
_cell.length_a   1.000
_cell.length_b   1.000
_cell.length_c   1.000
_cell.angle_alpha   90.00
_cell.angle_beta   90.00
_cell.angle_gamma   90.00
#
_symmetry.space_group_name_H-M   'P 1'
#
loop_
_entity.id
_entity.type
_entity.pdbx_description
1 polymer ?
#
loop_
_entity_poly.entity_id
_entity_poly.type
_entity_poly.pdbx_seq_one_letter_code
_entity_poly.pdbx_strand_id
1 'polypeptide(L)'
;VDITRGNLNPLPLAVSPLSVDQNSKEKFKDLLKLEDIGVEISKVVENNLRQSGLFNPLDPKAFLQKPDIAHVKPRFEDWALIKAQALITGEVKIVDEKLRVEFRLWDVLAGKEIMALAFTTVSENWRRVGHIITDKVYQRLTGEKGYFDTRIIYVAEEGLKTSRIKKLAIMDQDGFNTKYLTLGNELVLTPRFNPTNQMVTYLSYFKNLPRVYLLDIETGIQEVVGDFPGMTFAPRFSPDGKKIIMSFAKDAVSYTHLRAHETGCY
;
A
#
# COMPACT_ATOMS: atom_id res chain seq x y z
N VAL A 1 14.67 2.24 29.87
CA VAL A 1 13.22 2.17 29.64
C VAL A 1 12.93 0.72 29.41
N ASP A 2 12.37 0.05 30.41
CA ASP A 2 11.94 -1.35 30.35
C ASP A 2 10.66 -1.39 29.50
N ILE A 3 10.80 -1.80 28.25
CA ILE A 3 9.64 -2.11 27.41
C ILE A 3 9.26 -3.55 27.76
N THR A 4 8.42 -3.72 28.77
CA THR A 4 7.74 -4.97 29.02
C THR A 4 6.91 -5.31 27.78
N ARG A 5 7.36 -6.29 27.02
CA ARG A 5 6.58 -6.89 25.93
C ARG A 5 5.33 -7.49 26.57
N GLY A 6 4.22 -6.77 26.46
CA GLY A 6 2.93 -7.40 26.73
C GLY A 6 2.82 -8.61 25.81
N ASN A 7 2.50 -9.76 26.40
CA ASN A 7 2.28 -10.99 25.64
C ASN A 7 0.92 -10.84 24.93
N LEU A 8 0.92 -10.10 23.82
CA LEU A 8 -0.26 -9.95 22.98
C LEU A 8 -0.44 -11.28 22.25
N ASN A 9 -1.41 -12.07 22.66
CA ASN A 9 -1.85 -13.20 21.85
C ASN A 9 -2.55 -12.63 20.61
N PRO A 10 -2.00 -12.82 19.39
CA PRO A 10 -2.64 -12.31 18.20
C PRO A 10 -4.06 -12.87 18.05
N LEU A 11 -5.00 -12.00 17.68
CA LEU A 11 -6.41 -12.36 17.53
C LEU A 11 -6.58 -13.37 16.39
N PRO A 12 -7.09 -14.60 16.68
CA PRO A 12 -7.33 -15.60 15.65
C PRO A 12 -8.49 -15.14 14.77
N LEU A 13 -8.24 -15.02 13.45
CA LEU A 13 -9.25 -14.60 12.53
C LEU A 13 -9.21 -15.45 11.26
N ALA A 14 -10.38 -15.67 10.65
CA ALA A 14 -10.51 -16.35 9.38
C ALA A 14 -10.70 -15.34 8.24
N VAL A 15 -9.92 -15.46 7.17
CA VAL A 15 -10.14 -14.76 5.90
C VAL A 15 -10.64 -15.79 4.90
N SER A 16 -11.96 -15.87 4.71
CA SER A 16 -12.54 -16.76 3.70
C SER A 16 -12.16 -16.26 2.31
N PRO A 17 -11.78 -17.13 1.37
CA PRO A 17 -11.72 -16.72 -0.04
C PRO A 17 -12.98 -15.98 -0.44
N LEU A 18 -12.86 -14.84 -1.12
CA LEU A 18 -14.03 -14.11 -1.59
C LEU A 18 -14.70 -14.91 -2.70
N SER A 19 -16.02 -15.03 -2.66
CA SER A 19 -16.76 -15.73 -3.71
C SER A 19 -16.73 -14.94 -5.02
N VAL A 20 -16.67 -15.63 -6.14
CA VAL A 20 -16.69 -15.02 -7.48
C VAL A 20 -17.69 -15.78 -8.33
N ASP A 21 -18.62 -15.11 -8.98
CA ASP A 21 -19.52 -15.77 -9.90
C ASP A 21 -18.79 -16.25 -11.18
N GLN A 22 -19.32 -17.28 -11.83
CA GLN A 22 -18.65 -17.95 -12.95
C GLN A 22 -18.34 -17.00 -14.12
N ASN A 23 -19.27 -16.10 -14.44
CA ASN A 23 -19.07 -15.13 -15.53
C ASN A 23 -17.95 -14.13 -15.22
N SER A 24 -17.90 -13.65 -13.99
CA SER A 24 -16.82 -12.78 -13.52
C SER A 24 -15.47 -13.50 -13.47
N LYS A 25 -15.42 -14.78 -13.09
CA LYS A 25 -14.18 -15.59 -13.09
C LYS A 25 -13.55 -15.66 -14.48
N GLU A 26 -14.34 -15.98 -15.50
CA GLU A 26 -13.83 -16.07 -16.87
C GLU A 26 -13.27 -14.74 -17.36
N LYS A 27 -14.01 -13.65 -17.15
CA LYS A 27 -13.55 -12.30 -17.52
C LYS A 27 -12.27 -11.88 -16.81
N PHE A 28 -12.12 -12.14 -15.50
CA PHE A 28 -10.91 -11.82 -14.76
C PHE A 28 -9.72 -12.67 -15.17
N LYS A 29 -9.95 -13.94 -15.52
CA LYS A 29 -8.90 -14.82 -16.03
C LYS A 29 -8.31 -14.28 -17.33
N ASP A 30 -9.14 -13.82 -18.23
CA ASP A 30 -8.70 -13.22 -19.50
C ASP A 30 -8.00 -11.88 -19.29
N LEU A 31 -8.55 -11.03 -18.45
CA LEU A 31 -8.08 -9.66 -18.24
C LEU A 31 -6.80 -9.58 -17.38
N LEU A 32 -6.76 -10.32 -16.27
CA LEU A 32 -5.70 -10.23 -15.28
C LEU A 32 -4.77 -11.45 -15.26
N LYS A 33 -5.08 -12.51 -16.01
CA LYS A 33 -4.39 -13.81 -16.00
C LYS A 33 -4.34 -14.46 -14.60
N LEU A 34 -5.38 -14.20 -13.79
CA LEU A 34 -5.56 -14.77 -12.46
C LEU A 34 -6.60 -15.88 -12.52
N GLU A 35 -6.32 -17.03 -11.92
CA GLU A 35 -7.27 -18.14 -11.90
C GLU A 35 -8.48 -17.85 -11.00
N ASP A 36 -8.26 -17.22 -9.86
CA ASP A 36 -9.32 -16.83 -8.92
C ASP A 36 -8.96 -15.54 -8.19
N ILE A 37 -9.50 -14.43 -8.65
CA ILE A 37 -9.28 -13.11 -8.07
C ILE A 37 -9.76 -13.00 -6.62
N GLY A 38 -10.82 -13.73 -6.26
CA GLY A 38 -11.34 -13.75 -4.88
C GLY A 38 -10.33 -14.35 -3.91
N VAL A 39 -9.67 -15.44 -4.31
CA VAL A 39 -8.59 -16.06 -3.57
C VAL A 39 -7.39 -15.10 -3.45
N GLU A 40 -7.02 -14.44 -4.55
CA GLU A 40 -5.85 -13.56 -4.54
C GLU A 40 -6.05 -12.31 -3.67
N ILE A 41 -7.24 -11.68 -3.70
CA ILE A 41 -7.58 -10.57 -2.79
C ILE A 41 -7.52 -11.04 -1.34
N SER A 42 -8.08 -12.22 -1.03
CA SER A 42 -8.07 -12.77 0.33
C SER A 42 -6.65 -13.04 0.83
N LYS A 43 -5.74 -13.52 -0.03
CA LYS A 43 -4.32 -13.70 0.32
C LYS A 43 -3.64 -12.37 0.67
N VAL A 44 -3.93 -11.28 -0.06
CA VAL A 44 -3.39 -9.95 0.27
C VAL A 44 -3.86 -9.52 1.65
N VAL A 45 -5.16 -9.66 1.94
CA VAL A 45 -5.73 -9.33 3.26
C VAL A 45 -5.08 -10.17 4.37
N GLU A 46 -4.99 -11.48 4.16
CA GLU A 46 -4.39 -12.42 5.10
C GLU A 46 -2.92 -12.06 5.42
N ASN A 47 -2.12 -11.83 4.38
CA ASN A 47 -0.71 -11.49 4.54
C ASN A 47 -0.52 -10.17 5.29
N ASN A 48 -1.29 -9.14 4.95
CA ASN A 48 -1.25 -7.85 5.63
C ASN A 48 -1.59 -7.98 7.12
N LEU A 49 -2.68 -8.68 7.44
CA LEU A 49 -3.10 -8.88 8.83
C LEU A 49 -2.04 -9.66 9.61
N ARG A 50 -1.43 -10.70 9.02
CA ARG A 50 -0.35 -11.47 9.64
C ARG A 50 0.88 -10.59 9.91
N GLN A 51 1.28 -9.75 8.95
CA GLN A 51 2.44 -8.86 9.08
C GLN A 51 2.27 -7.82 10.19
N SER A 52 1.04 -7.43 10.52
CA SER A 52 0.79 -6.50 11.63
C SER A 52 1.21 -7.04 13.00
N GLY A 53 1.31 -8.38 13.16
CA GLY A 53 1.59 -9.04 14.41
C GLY A 53 0.43 -9.04 15.43
N LEU A 54 -0.68 -8.35 15.14
CA LEU A 54 -1.86 -8.27 16.00
C LEU A 54 -2.90 -9.35 15.70
N PHE A 55 -2.83 -9.96 14.52
CA PHE A 55 -3.76 -10.98 14.06
C PHE A 55 -3.04 -12.28 13.72
N ASN A 56 -3.73 -13.37 13.92
CA ASN A 56 -3.31 -14.71 13.52
C ASN A 56 -4.32 -15.29 12.52
N PRO A 57 -4.15 -15.04 11.20
CA PRO A 57 -4.99 -15.62 10.17
C PRO A 57 -4.90 -17.14 10.19
N LEU A 58 -6.06 -17.80 10.24
CA LEU A 58 -6.18 -19.24 10.26
C LEU A 58 -5.95 -19.85 8.88
N ASP A 59 -5.43 -21.08 8.82
CA ASP A 59 -5.20 -21.80 7.56
C ASP A 59 -6.54 -22.06 6.84
N PRO A 60 -6.71 -21.61 5.58
CA PRO A 60 -7.94 -21.86 4.81
C PRO A 60 -8.30 -23.35 4.65
N LYS A 61 -7.33 -24.25 4.79
CA LYS A 61 -7.59 -25.70 4.75
C LYS A 61 -8.43 -26.21 5.91
N ALA A 62 -8.48 -25.47 7.01
CA ALA A 62 -9.31 -25.79 8.16
C ALA A 62 -10.78 -25.34 8.00
N PHE A 63 -11.12 -24.59 6.96
CA PHE A 63 -12.45 -24.02 6.80
C PHE A 63 -13.48 -25.09 6.40
N LEU A 64 -14.54 -25.21 7.18
CA LEU A 64 -15.62 -26.17 6.96
C LEU A 64 -16.69 -25.65 6.01
N GLN A 65 -16.85 -24.35 5.93
CA GLN A 65 -17.85 -23.68 5.11
C GLN A 65 -17.26 -23.11 3.81
N LYS A 66 -17.97 -23.33 2.70
CA LYS A 66 -17.55 -22.81 1.39
C LYS A 66 -17.78 -21.31 1.27
N PRO A 67 -16.95 -20.58 0.47
CA PRO A 67 -17.03 -19.12 0.32
C PRO A 67 -18.37 -18.62 -0.24
N ASP A 68 -18.97 -19.33 -1.19
CA ASP A 68 -20.22 -18.99 -1.85
C ASP A 68 -21.43 -18.95 -0.90
N ILE A 69 -21.35 -19.64 0.21
CA ILE A 69 -22.39 -19.65 1.24
C ILE A 69 -22.04 -18.68 2.38
N ALA A 70 -20.77 -18.63 2.75
CA ALA A 70 -20.30 -17.84 3.89
C ALA A 70 -20.52 -16.33 3.73
N HIS A 71 -20.53 -15.79 2.50
CA HIS A 71 -20.71 -14.36 2.29
C HIS A 71 -22.17 -13.89 2.53
N VAL A 72 -23.15 -14.79 2.43
CA VAL A 72 -24.56 -14.46 2.68
C VAL A 72 -24.87 -14.46 4.17
N LYS A 73 -24.59 -15.57 4.84
CA LYS A 73 -24.72 -15.71 6.29
C LYS A 73 -23.84 -16.87 6.77
N PRO A 74 -22.77 -16.59 7.55
CA PRO A 74 -21.92 -17.65 8.07
C PRO A 74 -22.67 -18.53 9.07
N ARG A 75 -22.34 -19.83 9.09
CA ARG A 75 -22.65 -20.71 10.23
C ARG A 75 -21.57 -20.53 11.26
N PHE A 76 -21.81 -19.66 12.22
CA PHE A 76 -20.80 -19.25 13.21
C PHE A 76 -20.23 -20.40 14.03
N GLU A 77 -21.01 -21.47 14.24
CA GLU A 77 -20.61 -22.68 14.92
C GLU A 77 -19.40 -23.35 14.23
N ASP A 78 -19.41 -23.45 12.90
CA ASP A 78 -18.30 -24.01 12.12
C ASP A 78 -17.01 -23.21 12.30
N TRP A 79 -17.11 -21.89 12.39
CA TRP A 79 -15.98 -20.99 12.59
C TRP A 79 -15.49 -20.98 14.04
N ALA A 80 -16.38 -21.12 14.99
CA ALA A 80 -16.05 -21.25 16.41
C ALA A 80 -15.29 -22.56 16.70
N LEU A 81 -15.64 -23.67 16.02
CA LEU A 81 -14.90 -24.95 16.15
C LEU A 81 -13.41 -24.82 15.81
N ILE A 82 -13.07 -24.01 14.81
CA ILE A 82 -11.67 -23.73 14.45
C ILE A 82 -11.07 -22.56 15.25
N LYS A 83 -11.75 -22.07 16.28
CA LYS A 83 -11.34 -21.00 17.19
C LYS A 83 -11.18 -19.63 16.52
N ALA A 84 -11.87 -19.36 15.41
CA ALA A 84 -11.94 -18.04 14.85
C ALA A 84 -12.75 -17.12 15.78
N GLN A 85 -12.22 -15.93 16.08
CA GLN A 85 -12.95 -14.88 16.81
C GLN A 85 -13.56 -13.86 15.88
N ALA A 86 -12.90 -13.59 14.76
CA ALA A 86 -13.40 -12.75 13.68
C ALA A 86 -13.36 -13.52 12.34
N LEU A 87 -14.26 -13.15 11.43
CA LEU A 87 -14.36 -13.76 10.11
C LEU A 87 -14.54 -12.66 9.08
N ILE A 88 -13.76 -12.72 8.01
CA ILE A 88 -13.91 -11.89 6.82
C ILE A 88 -14.48 -12.77 5.71
N THR A 89 -15.61 -12.33 5.12
CA THR A 89 -16.24 -12.96 3.96
C THR A 89 -16.57 -11.89 2.94
N GLY A 90 -16.89 -12.28 1.71
CA GLY A 90 -17.31 -11.34 0.69
C GLY A 90 -17.46 -11.95 -0.68
N GLU A 91 -17.72 -11.09 -1.64
CA GLU A 91 -17.86 -11.46 -3.04
C GLU A 91 -17.19 -10.46 -3.98
N VAL A 92 -16.82 -10.96 -5.15
CA VAL A 92 -16.19 -10.17 -6.21
C VAL A 92 -17.02 -10.33 -7.47
N LYS A 93 -17.37 -9.20 -8.10
CA LYS A 93 -18.15 -9.15 -9.34
C LYS A 93 -17.58 -8.14 -10.32
N ILE A 94 -17.91 -8.32 -11.59
CA ILE A 94 -17.75 -7.27 -12.61
C ILE A 94 -19.10 -6.57 -12.76
N VAL A 95 -19.09 -5.25 -12.56
CA VAL A 95 -20.25 -4.38 -12.75
C VAL A 95 -19.79 -3.21 -13.63
N ASP A 96 -20.42 -3.01 -14.77
CA ASP A 96 -20.04 -1.94 -15.73
C ASP A 96 -18.55 -1.93 -16.05
N GLU A 97 -18.01 -3.12 -16.37
CA GLU A 97 -16.58 -3.38 -16.65
C GLU A 97 -15.60 -3.01 -15.52
N LYS A 98 -16.11 -2.72 -14.34
CA LYS A 98 -15.32 -2.43 -13.15
C LYS A 98 -15.33 -3.59 -12.17
N LEU A 99 -14.24 -3.72 -11.45
CA LEU A 99 -14.14 -4.59 -10.30
C LEU A 99 -14.98 -4.03 -9.15
N ARG A 100 -15.95 -4.81 -8.69
CA ARG A 100 -16.72 -4.53 -7.47
C ARG A 100 -16.43 -5.62 -6.44
N VAL A 101 -15.95 -5.21 -5.27
CA VAL A 101 -15.66 -6.10 -4.14
C VAL A 101 -16.52 -5.69 -2.98
N GLU A 102 -17.34 -6.61 -2.50
CA GLU A 102 -18.11 -6.46 -1.27
C GLU A 102 -17.50 -7.36 -0.19
N PHE A 103 -17.31 -6.84 1.00
CA PHE A 103 -16.83 -7.65 2.10
C PHE A 103 -17.59 -7.36 3.39
N ARG A 104 -17.61 -8.36 4.27
CA ARG A 104 -18.23 -8.30 5.58
C ARG A 104 -17.26 -8.79 6.62
N LEU A 105 -17.24 -8.12 7.76
CA LEU A 105 -16.54 -8.55 8.96
C LEU A 105 -17.54 -8.98 10.00
N TRP A 106 -17.35 -10.18 10.53
CA TRP A 106 -18.23 -10.80 11.50
C TRP A 106 -17.50 -11.02 12.83
N ASP A 107 -18.20 -10.78 13.91
CA ASP A 107 -17.83 -11.28 15.24
C ASP A 107 -18.39 -12.71 15.35
N VAL A 108 -17.52 -13.70 15.38
CA VAL A 108 -17.90 -15.12 15.40
C VAL A 108 -18.55 -15.50 16.73
N LEU A 109 -18.03 -14.95 17.85
CA LEU A 109 -18.52 -15.27 19.18
C LEU A 109 -19.89 -14.63 19.45
N ALA A 110 -20.08 -13.39 19.00
CA ALA A 110 -21.36 -12.70 19.12
C ALA A 110 -22.37 -13.10 18.03
N GLY A 111 -21.94 -13.81 16.99
CA GLY A 111 -22.79 -14.25 15.88
C GLY A 111 -23.40 -13.09 15.07
N LYS A 112 -22.67 -11.97 14.93
CA LYS A 112 -23.19 -10.74 14.29
C LYS A 112 -22.21 -10.11 13.32
N GLU A 113 -22.76 -9.40 12.33
CA GLU A 113 -21.99 -8.53 11.44
C GLU A 113 -21.56 -7.26 12.21
N ILE A 114 -20.29 -6.88 12.08
CA ILE A 114 -19.74 -5.68 12.69
C ILE A 114 -19.31 -4.64 11.67
N MET A 115 -19.21 -5.02 10.39
CA MET A 115 -18.94 -4.11 9.29
C MET A 115 -19.30 -4.77 7.94
N ALA A 116 -19.90 -4.00 7.02
CA ALA A 116 -20.07 -4.35 5.61
C ALA A 116 -19.74 -3.15 4.74
N LEU A 117 -18.87 -3.33 3.75
CA LEU A 117 -18.44 -2.28 2.82
C LEU A 117 -18.31 -2.87 1.40
N ALA A 118 -18.44 -1.98 0.41
CA ALA A 118 -18.24 -2.29 -1.00
C ALA A 118 -17.31 -1.26 -1.65
N PHE A 119 -16.44 -1.73 -2.53
CA PHE A 119 -15.53 -0.91 -3.33
C PHE A 119 -15.73 -1.19 -4.81
N THR A 120 -15.68 -0.15 -5.62
CA THR A 120 -15.72 -0.26 -7.08
C THR A 120 -14.54 0.49 -7.68
N THR A 121 -13.76 -0.18 -8.53
CA THR A 121 -12.55 0.37 -9.14
C THR A 121 -12.26 -0.33 -10.46
N VAL A 122 -11.21 0.10 -11.17
CA VAL A 122 -10.69 -0.63 -12.33
C VAL A 122 -10.04 -1.94 -11.90
N SER A 123 -10.08 -2.95 -12.76
CA SER A 123 -9.67 -4.32 -12.41
C SER A 123 -8.21 -4.44 -12.01
N GLU A 124 -7.34 -3.61 -12.55
CA GLU A 124 -5.89 -3.57 -12.26
C GLU A 124 -5.60 -3.20 -10.79
N ASN A 125 -6.53 -2.51 -10.14
CA ASN A 125 -6.37 -2.07 -8.74
C ASN A 125 -6.79 -3.14 -7.72
N TRP A 126 -6.99 -4.39 -8.12
CA TRP A 126 -7.48 -5.45 -7.24
C TRP A 126 -6.64 -5.65 -5.97
N ARG A 127 -5.30 -5.54 -6.06
CA ARG A 127 -4.43 -5.63 -4.88
C ARG A 127 -4.66 -4.48 -3.90
N ARG A 128 -4.80 -3.26 -4.44
CA ARG A 128 -5.09 -2.08 -3.62
C ARG A 128 -6.40 -2.23 -2.85
N VAL A 129 -7.42 -2.87 -3.47
CA VAL A 129 -8.67 -3.20 -2.75
C VAL A 129 -8.39 -4.10 -1.55
N GLY A 130 -7.52 -5.11 -1.67
CA GLY A 130 -7.09 -5.95 -0.55
C GLY A 130 -6.43 -5.14 0.57
N HIS A 131 -5.57 -4.17 0.25
CA HIS A 131 -4.95 -3.28 1.24
C HIS A 131 -5.99 -2.40 1.93
N ILE A 132 -6.94 -1.81 1.17
CA ILE A 132 -8.01 -0.97 1.73
C ILE A 132 -8.94 -1.79 2.64
N ILE A 133 -9.30 -3.02 2.26
CA ILE A 133 -10.07 -3.93 3.12
C ILE A 133 -9.32 -4.14 4.43
N THR A 134 -8.02 -4.43 4.36
CA THR A 134 -7.19 -4.64 5.55
C THR A 134 -7.18 -3.41 6.46
N ASP A 135 -7.02 -2.20 5.88
CA ASP A 135 -7.08 -0.94 6.65
C ASP A 135 -8.39 -0.78 7.40
N LYS A 136 -9.52 -1.09 6.75
CA LYS A 136 -10.84 -0.99 7.37
C LYS A 136 -11.05 -2.01 8.48
N VAL A 137 -10.62 -3.26 8.25
CA VAL A 137 -10.68 -4.33 9.24
C VAL A 137 -9.78 -3.99 10.44
N TYR A 138 -8.54 -3.58 10.17
CA TYR A 138 -7.59 -3.18 11.20
C TYR A 138 -8.15 -2.06 12.07
N GLN A 139 -8.63 -1.00 11.44
CA GLN A 139 -9.23 0.15 12.14
C GLN A 139 -10.44 -0.27 12.97
N ARG A 140 -11.29 -1.15 12.45
CA ARG A 140 -12.51 -1.60 13.15
C ARG A 140 -12.20 -2.44 14.39
N LEU A 141 -11.15 -3.26 14.33
CA LEU A 141 -10.79 -4.18 15.41
C LEU A 141 -9.83 -3.56 16.43
N THR A 142 -8.97 -2.62 16.03
CA THR A 142 -7.95 -2.01 16.92
C THR A 142 -8.29 -0.59 17.36
N GLY A 143 -9.14 0.12 16.61
CA GLY A 143 -9.40 1.56 16.80
C GLY A 143 -8.35 2.45 16.14
N GLU A 144 -7.21 1.90 15.70
CA GLU A 144 -6.10 2.64 15.09
C GLU A 144 -6.26 2.71 13.56
N LYS A 145 -5.78 3.81 12.95
CA LYS A 145 -5.80 3.94 11.49
C LYS A 145 -4.92 2.86 10.83
N GLY A 146 -5.45 2.20 9.80
CA GLY A 146 -4.69 1.26 8.98
C GLY A 146 -3.59 1.96 8.16
N TYR A 147 -2.58 1.20 7.75
CA TYR A 147 -1.41 1.68 6.99
C TYR A 147 -1.06 0.79 5.80
N PHE A 148 -1.92 -0.16 5.45
CA PHE A 148 -1.62 -1.15 4.40
C PHE A 148 -1.81 -0.60 2.98
N ASP A 149 -2.71 0.37 2.76
CA ASP A 149 -2.81 1.11 1.48
C ASP A 149 -1.76 2.24 1.42
N THR A 150 -0.50 1.87 1.60
CA THR A 150 0.65 2.77 1.49
C THR A 150 1.67 2.24 0.51
N ARG A 151 2.54 3.14 0.02
CA ARG A 151 3.59 2.82 -0.94
C ARG A 151 4.96 3.19 -0.39
N ILE A 152 5.98 2.44 -0.81
CA ILE A 152 7.37 2.68 -0.47
C ILE A 152 8.08 3.22 -1.71
N ILE A 153 8.73 4.37 -1.57
CA ILE A 153 9.65 4.88 -2.58
C ILE A 153 11.08 4.62 -2.14
N TYR A 154 11.91 4.15 -3.07
CA TYR A 154 13.29 3.78 -2.78
C TYR A 154 14.20 3.95 -3.99
N VAL A 155 15.49 3.82 -3.79
CA VAL A 155 16.48 3.78 -4.86
C VAL A 155 16.83 2.32 -5.12
N ALA A 156 16.45 1.82 -6.28
CA ALA A 156 16.87 0.51 -6.77
C ALA A 156 18.27 0.61 -7.37
N GLU A 157 19.13 -0.35 -7.05
CA GLU A 157 20.49 -0.43 -7.59
C GLU A 157 20.64 -1.71 -8.42
N GLU A 158 21.13 -1.56 -9.63
CA GLU A 158 21.39 -2.66 -10.58
C GLU A 158 22.82 -2.62 -11.11
N GLY A 159 23.34 -3.77 -11.59
CA GLY A 159 24.63 -3.87 -12.23
C GLY A 159 25.81 -4.20 -11.29
N LEU A 160 27.02 -4.13 -11.84
CA LEU A 160 28.26 -4.46 -11.13
C LEU A 160 28.59 -3.40 -10.05
N LYS A 161 29.28 -3.81 -8.99
CA LYS A 161 29.69 -2.91 -7.90
C LYS A 161 30.45 -1.66 -8.38
N THR A 162 31.17 -1.78 -9.48
CA THR A 162 31.98 -0.71 -10.09
C THR A 162 31.22 0.21 -11.04
N SER A 163 29.99 -0.20 -11.47
CA SER A 163 29.16 0.54 -12.42
C SER A 163 27.66 0.36 -12.12
N ARG A 164 27.27 0.71 -10.90
CA ARG A 164 25.87 0.60 -10.47
C ARG A 164 25.01 1.67 -11.11
N ILE A 165 23.89 1.22 -11.68
CA ILE A 165 22.81 2.08 -12.15
C ILE A 165 21.82 2.23 -11.00
N LYS A 166 21.46 3.48 -10.67
CA LYS A 166 20.47 3.80 -9.64
C LYS A 166 19.21 4.34 -10.27
N LYS A 167 18.08 3.75 -9.93
CA LYS A 167 16.76 4.16 -10.40
C LYS A 167 15.86 4.49 -9.23
N LEU A 168 15.05 5.54 -9.37
CA LEU A 168 13.96 5.78 -8.46
C LEU A 168 12.86 4.76 -8.73
N ALA A 169 12.41 4.06 -7.70
CA ALA A 169 11.39 3.03 -7.80
C ALA A 169 10.33 3.21 -6.70
N ILE A 170 9.12 2.75 -6.99
CA ILE A 170 7.98 2.72 -6.07
C ILE A 170 7.37 1.33 -6.07
N MET A 171 6.90 0.88 -4.91
CA MET A 171 6.19 -0.39 -4.73
C MET A 171 5.11 -0.25 -3.65
N ASP A 172 4.19 -1.21 -3.61
CA ASP A 172 3.26 -1.35 -2.49
C ASP A 172 4.04 -1.73 -1.21
N GLN A 173 3.45 -1.50 -0.05
CA GLN A 173 4.13 -1.72 1.23
C GLN A 173 4.56 -3.19 1.44
N ASP A 174 3.94 -4.14 0.73
CA ASP A 174 4.23 -5.57 0.78
C ASP A 174 5.25 -6.04 -0.28
N GLY A 175 5.87 -5.10 -1.01
CA GLY A 175 6.92 -5.36 -2.00
C GLY A 175 6.43 -5.66 -3.42
N PHE A 176 5.13 -5.65 -3.66
CA PHE A 176 4.55 -5.88 -4.98
C PHE A 176 4.39 -4.59 -5.79
N ASN A 177 3.97 -4.72 -7.06
CA ASN A 177 3.71 -3.61 -7.99
C ASN A 177 4.88 -2.64 -8.14
N THR A 178 6.11 -3.14 -8.12
CA THR A 178 7.29 -2.32 -8.36
C THR A 178 7.24 -1.65 -9.73
N LYS A 179 7.38 -0.31 -9.73
CA LYS A 179 7.51 0.52 -10.93
C LYS A 179 8.74 1.39 -10.82
N TYR A 180 9.52 1.48 -11.92
CA TYR A 180 10.62 2.43 -12.02
C TYR A 180 10.10 3.80 -12.47
N LEU A 181 10.47 4.84 -11.75
CA LEU A 181 10.08 6.22 -12.02
C LEU A 181 11.14 6.99 -12.81
N THR A 182 12.38 6.47 -12.85
CA THR A 182 13.48 7.04 -13.63
C THR A 182 14.18 5.95 -14.45
N LEU A 183 14.83 6.34 -15.55
CA LEU A 183 15.48 5.41 -16.48
C LEU A 183 16.84 4.89 -16.01
N GLY A 184 17.48 5.56 -15.03
CA GLY A 184 18.81 5.21 -14.54
C GLY A 184 19.96 5.86 -15.31
N ASN A 185 19.68 6.86 -16.13
CA ASN A 185 20.70 7.65 -16.86
C ASN A 185 21.45 8.60 -15.93
N GLU A 186 20.97 8.77 -14.71
CA GLU A 186 21.46 9.74 -13.74
C GLU A 186 21.54 9.11 -12.35
N LEU A 187 22.46 9.60 -11.54
CA LEU A 187 22.51 9.24 -10.14
C LEU A 187 21.32 9.88 -9.39
N VAL A 188 20.43 9.07 -8.83
CA VAL A 188 19.31 9.50 -8.01
C VAL A 188 19.50 9.05 -6.56
N LEU A 189 19.14 9.89 -5.59
CA LEU A 189 19.37 9.65 -4.17
C LEU A 189 18.23 10.22 -3.31
N THR A 190 18.10 9.71 -2.11
CA THR A 190 17.30 10.26 -1.00
C THR A 190 15.86 10.67 -1.34
N PRO A 191 15.05 9.78 -1.94
CA PRO A 191 13.65 10.12 -2.20
C PRO A 191 12.86 10.33 -0.89
N ARG A 192 11.89 11.25 -0.92
CA ARG A 192 10.98 11.55 0.18
C ARG A 192 9.57 11.81 -0.32
N PHE A 193 8.60 11.12 0.24
CA PHE A 193 7.19 11.41 0.00
C PHE A 193 6.76 12.72 0.65
N ASN A 194 5.89 13.42 -0.03
CA ASN A 194 5.04 14.43 0.59
C ASN A 194 4.04 13.74 1.54
N PRO A 195 3.84 14.23 2.77
CA PRO A 195 2.94 13.58 3.73
C PRO A 195 1.45 13.66 3.37
N THR A 196 1.05 14.52 2.44
CA THR A 196 -0.37 14.80 2.15
C THR A 196 -0.81 14.48 0.72
N ASN A 197 0.12 14.32 -0.23
CA ASN A 197 -0.18 14.06 -1.63
C ASN A 197 0.83 13.11 -2.30
N GLN A 198 0.71 12.87 -3.61
CA GLN A 198 1.55 11.95 -4.37
C GLN A 198 2.82 12.59 -4.95
N MET A 199 3.29 13.67 -4.33
CA MET A 199 4.53 14.32 -4.71
C MET A 199 5.71 13.69 -4.00
N VAL A 200 6.86 13.64 -4.67
CA VAL A 200 8.12 13.10 -4.16
C VAL A 200 9.24 14.07 -4.44
N THR A 201 10.05 14.39 -3.42
CA THR A 201 11.35 15.04 -3.66
C THR A 201 12.44 14.00 -3.72
N TYR A 202 13.44 14.23 -4.56
CA TYR A 202 14.65 13.43 -4.63
C TYR A 202 15.83 14.26 -5.14
N LEU A 203 17.04 13.78 -4.88
CA LEU A 203 18.27 14.36 -5.42
C LEU A 203 18.60 13.65 -6.73
N SER A 204 18.87 14.42 -7.80
CA SER A 204 19.40 13.91 -9.06
C SER A 204 20.67 14.67 -9.46
N TYR A 205 21.61 13.95 -10.08
CA TYR A 205 22.84 14.48 -10.66
C TYR A 205 22.69 14.71 -12.18
N PHE A 206 21.53 15.20 -12.60
CA PHE A 206 21.30 15.56 -13.98
C PHE A 206 22.32 16.59 -14.45
N LYS A 207 22.96 16.34 -15.62
CA LYS A 207 24.09 17.16 -16.13
C LYS A 207 25.26 17.31 -15.14
N ASN A 208 25.52 16.29 -14.32
CA ASN A 208 26.58 16.27 -13.31
C ASN A 208 26.48 17.35 -12.22
N LEU A 209 25.31 17.96 -12.06
CA LEU A 209 25.05 18.94 -11.02
C LEU A 209 23.97 18.43 -10.08
N PRO A 210 24.25 18.22 -8.78
CA PRO A 210 23.24 17.77 -7.82
C PRO A 210 22.17 18.84 -7.61
N ARG A 211 20.92 18.47 -7.91
CA ARG A 211 19.73 19.29 -7.75
C ARG A 211 18.63 18.51 -7.07
N VAL A 212 17.83 19.20 -6.29
CA VAL A 212 16.58 18.64 -5.75
C VAL A 212 15.48 18.77 -6.81
N TYR A 213 14.82 17.65 -7.09
CA TYR A 213 13.69 17.57 -7.99
C TYR A 213 12.41 17.27 -7.21
N LEU A 214 11.31 17.77 -7.69
CA LEU A 214 9.96 17.42 -7.30
C LEU A 214 9.33 16.60 -8.43
N LEU A 215 8.78 15.45 -8.11
CA LEU A 215 8.13 14.52 -9.05
C LEU A 215 6.70 14.28 -8.58
N ASP A 216 5.76 14.52 -9.45
CA ASP A 216 4.39 14.04 -9.30
C ASP A 216 4.31 12.60 -9.85
N ILE A 217 3.98 11.64 -8.98
CA ILE A 217 3.94 10.21 -9.34
C ILE A 217 2.77 9.88 -10.27
N GLU A 218 1.68 10.64 -10.21
CA GLU A 218 0.48 10.38 -11.00
C GLU A 218 0.63 10.86 -12.45
N THR A 219 1.20 12.05 -12.61
CA THR A 219 1.38 12.67 -13.94
C THR A 219 2.75 12.37 -14.56
N GLY A 220 3.75 11.97 -13.74
CA GLY A 220 5.14 11.82 -14.16
C GLY A 220 5.87 13.14 -14.40
N ILE A 221 5.25 14.27 -14.13
CA ILE A 221 5.87 15.59 -14.30
C ILE A 221 6.93 15.79 -13.22
N GLN A 222 8.11 16.23 -13.65
CA GLN A 222 9.21 16.54 -12.75
C GLN A 222 9.72 17.96 -12.97
N GLU A 223 10.08 18.64 -11.89
CA GLU A 223 10.63 19.99 -11.90
C GLU A 223 11.76 20.16 -10.89
N VAL A 224 12.65 21.10 -11.14
CA VAL A 224 13.73 21.47 -10.21
C VAL A 224 13.16 22.35 -9.11
N VAL A 225 13.42 22.00 -7.86
CA VAL A 225 12.98 22.80 -6.71
C VAL A 225 13.88 24.01 -6.55
N GLY A 226 13.43 25.14 -7.06
CA GLY A 226 14.12 26.43 -7.03
C GLY A 226 15.32 26.51 -7.97
N ASP A 227 15.56 27.68 -8.49
CA ASP A 227 16.73 27.98 -9.34
C ASP A 227 17.83 28.64 -8.49
N PHE A 228 18.63 27.80 -7.80
CA PHE A 228 19.72 28.25 -6.96
C PHE A 228 21.06 28.07 -7.66
N PRO A 229 21.97 29.05 -7.58
CA PRO A 229 23.35 28.87 -8.02
C PRO A 229 24.04 27.86 -7.09
N GLY A 230 24.66 26.82 -7.65
CA GLY A 230 25.35 25.79 -6.87
C GLY A 230 24.55 24.50 -6.69
N MET A 231 24.86 23.70 -5.68
CA MET A 231 24.27 22.40 -5.43
C MET A 231 23.14 22.50 -4.41
N THR A 232 22.04 21.77 -4.63
CA THR A 232 20.96 21.60 -3.65
C THR A 232 20.87 20.16 -3.20
N PHE A 233 20.58 19.91 -1.91
CA PHE A 233 20.53 18.56 -1.35
C PHE A 233 19.68 18.47 -0.07
N ALA A 234 19.47 17.24 0.41
CA ALA A 234 18.77 16.89 1.64
C ALA A 234 17.36 17.49 1.77
N PRO A 235 16.48 17.31 0.78
CA PRO A 235 15.12 17.86 0.84
C PRO A 235 14.28 17.19 1.92
N ARG A 236 13.40 17.98 2.57
CA ARG A 236 12.36 17.52 3.49
C ARG A 236 11.10 18.33 3.29
N PHE A 237 9.95 17.67 3.27
CA PHE A 237 8.66 18.35 3.34
C PHE A 237 8.34 18.81 4.76
N SER A 238 7.61 19.89 4.88
CA SER A 238 6.92 20.26 6.11
C SER A 238 5.81 19.24 6.43
N PRO A 239 5.38 19.13 7.70
CA PRO A 239 4.32 18.19 8.09
C PRO A 239 2.99 18.38 7.34
N ASP A 240 2.70 19.59 6.91
CA ASP A 240 1.51 19.93 6.09
C ASP A 240 1.72 19.72 4.59
N GLY A 241 2.92 19.32 4.15
CA GLY A 241 3.27 19.06 2.76
C GLY A 241 3.40 20.28 1.87
N LYS A 242 3.22 21.49 2.38
CA LYS A 242 3.17 22.72 1.58
C LYS A 242 4.54 23.37 1.34
N LYS A 243 5.55 23.00 2.14
CA LYS A 243 6.88 23.62 2.09
C LYS A 243 7.96 22.57 1.98
N ILE A 244 9.06 22.91 1.34
CA ILE A 244 10.26 22.09 1.26
C ILE A 244 11.41 22.87 1.89
N ILE A 245 12.10 22.25 2.85
CA ILE A 245 13.38 22.70 3.35
C ILE A 245 14.48 21.90 2.68
N MET A 246 15.54 22.56 2.25
CA MET A 246 16.73 21.92 1.68
C MET A 246 17.98 22.70 2.03
N SER A 247 19.14 22.05 1.91
CA SER A 247 20.44 22.69 2.00
C SER A 247 20.95 23.05 0.60
N PHE A 248 21.72 24.12 0.50
CA PHE A 248 22.46 24.41 -0.72
C PHE A 248 23.91 24.77 -0.42
N ALA A 249 24.81 24.49 -1.34
CA ALA A 249 26.22 24.86 -1.26
C ALA A 249 26.59 25.71 -2.48
N LYS A 250 27.25 26.85 -2.20
CA LYS A 250 27.79 27.75 -3.19
C LYS A 250 29.22 28.10 -2.79
N ASP A 251 30.16 28.09 -3.73
CA ASP A 251 31.57 28.50 -3.53
C ASP A 251 32.24 27.78 -2.33
N ALA A 252 32.06 26.47 -2.20
CA ALA A 252 32.53 25.60 -1.12
C ALA A 252 31.98 25.93 0.29
N VAL A 253 31.01 26.83 0.42
CA VAL A 253 30.34 27.14 1.68
C VAL A 253 28.96 26.49 1.67
N SER A 254 28.64 25.73 2.74
CA SER A 254 27.33 25.08 2.91
C SER A 254 26.39 26.01 3.67
N TYR A 255 25.23 26.29 3.09
CA TYR A 255 24.18 27.08 3.69
C TYR A 255 22.94 26.19 3.92
N THR A 256 22.37 26.25 5.12
CA THR A 256 21.04 25.68 5.37
C THR A 256 20.01 26.78 5.24
N HIS A 257 19.22 26.75 4.19
CA HIS A 257 18.17 27.73 3.97
C HIS A 257 16.79 27.10 4.09
N LEU A 258 15.95 27.74 4.90
CA LEU A 258 14.52 27.53 4.95
C LEU A 258 13.89 28.33 3.79
N ARG A 259 13.52 27.67 2.70
CA ARG A 259 12.66 28.30 1.69
C ARG A 259 11.35 27.53 1.57
N ALA A 260 10.27 28.26 1.71
CA ALA A 260 8.94 27.80 1.37
C ALA A 260 8.84 27.73 -0.17
N HIS A 261 8.74 26.55 -0.74
CA HIS A 261 8.19 26.36 -2.07
C HIS A 261 6.69 26.13 -1.85
N GLU A 262 5.87 27.08 -2.25
CA GLU A 262 4.43 26.88 -2.27
C GLU A 262 4.14 25.87 -3.39
N THR A 263 3.79 24.66 -3.03
CA THR A 263 3.24 23.67 -3.97
C THR A 263 1.78 24.06 -4.23
N GLY A 264 1.59 25.09 -5.05
CA GLY A 264 0.27 25.46 -5.52
C GLY A 264 -0.19 24.44 -6.55
N CYS A 265 -1.17 23.63 -6.20
CA CYS A 265 -2.01 22.99 -7.21
C CYS A 265 -2.87 24.07 -7.85
N TYR A 266 -2.67 24.32 -9.13
CA TYR A 266 -3.65 24.96 -9.99
C TYR A 266 -4.55 23.90 -10.62
#